data_3e721ecae59b02391cc4a5db324e96b7
#
_entry.id   3e721ecae59b02391cc4a5db324e96b7
#
_cell.length_a   1.000
_cell.length_b   1.000
_cell.length_c   1.000
_cell.angle_alpha   90.00
_cell.angle_beta   90.00
_cell.angle_gamma   90.00
#
_symmetry.space_group_name_H-M   'P 1'
#
loop_
_entity.id
_entity.type
_entity.pdbx_description
1 polymer ?
#
loop_
_entity_poly.entity_id
_entity_poly.type
_entity_poly.pdbx_seq_one_letter_code
_entity_poly.pdbx_strand_id
1 'polypeptide(L)'
;MRGIDVTEAERILCGVLADLFAIPEVGPQDGFVRLGGDSIIAVQVVGAARRAGLRITVRDVLTLPDVAALAAAARPLARSARPGGDDGVGPVRPTPVMHWLDERGGPADRYYQYLVVRTPAGLTGQSAAEVLQALLDRHDMLLVIRDGSGWRTRPAGSVRAAECLRRVATEGREATAEEVGREVRAARDRLSVGGGVIVQAVWFDAGAGLPGALALVVNHVVVDGISWRVLTGDLARAWEAVAAGRAPAGALDPVATSFRRWSELLAAEAAGERTAAEAPYWNGVVRPGAGIAGRRPLDPARDHEDRAGHLALSLPAATAGPLLTSVADRLGADANEVLLTGLSLALARWRPCGPEVLVELEGHGREDIAAEADLSRTVGWFTTLFPTRFALDGLGAADAEDGGPTAAEALRRVREQLRAIPRKGIGYGLLRHLDPVVGKELAAAEPAGLGFNYLGRLGGPGGGDWQLLPAHGARLDAPGPGMPMAHAVEVSAYVLESADGPVLHADWAWADGVHDEAEVRALAEGWFRMLGALVVHADRTGPAAWSTLPSAVPPASGLTLDAIGQDELDDLAASLGLL
;
A
#
# COMPACT_ATOMS: atom_id res chain seq x y z
N MET A 1 28.52 -16.30 -18.09
CA MET A 1 27.51 -15.24 -17.84
C MET A 1 28.29 -13.94 -17.66
N ARG A 2 28.12 -12.94 -18.54
CA ARG A 2 28.73 -11.61 -18.31
C ARG A 2 27.92 -10.95 -17.20
N GLY A 3 28.60 -10.53 -16.11
CA GLY A 3 27.99 -9.67 -15.09
C GLY A 3 27.52 -8.37 -15.73
N ILE A 4 26.44 -7.79 -15.24
CA ILE A 4 26.05 -6.43 -15.61
C ILE A 4 27.15 -5.51 -15.07
N ASP A 5 27.62 -4.58 -15.90
CA ASP A 5 28.54 -3.54 -15.47
C ASP A 5 27.82 -2.64 -14.46
N VAL A 6 28.46 -2.35 -13.32
CA VAL A 6 27.88 -1.49 -12.26
C VAL A 6 27.43 -0.15 -12.84
N THR A 7 28.21 0.44 -13.74
CA THR A 7 27.88 1.70 -14.43
C THR A 7 26.60 1.61 -15.26
N GLU A 8 26.33 0.47 -15.90
CA GLU A 8 25.10 0.25 -16.65
C GLU A 8 23.90 0.08 -15.69
N ALA A 9 24.10 -0.62 -14.57
CA ALA A 9 23.06 -0.75 -13.53
C ALA A 9 22.73 0.62 -12.90
N GLU A 10 23.73 1.47 -12.62
CA GLU A 10 23.52 2.84 -12.15
C GLU A 10 22.69 3.65 -13.14
N ARG A 11 23.06 3.64 -14.42
CA ARG A 11 22.33 4.37 -15.45
C ARG A 11 20.87 3.93 -15.55
N ILE A 12 20.61 2.63 -15.49
CA ILE A 12 19.25 2.08 -15.51
C ILE A 12 18.47 2.54 -14.27
N LEU A 13 19.04 2.42 -13.08
CA LEU A 13 18.35 2.75 -11.84
C LEU A 13 18.12 4.25 -11.67
N CYS A 14 19.08 5.10 -12.09
CA CYS A 14 18.90 6.54 -12.16
C CYS A 14 17.71 6.91 -13.07
N GLY A 15 17.63 6.31 -14.26
CA GLY A 15 16.52 6.53 -15.19
C GLY A 15 15.17 6.07 -14.59
N VAL A 16 15.14 4.88 -13.99
CA VAL A 16 13.93 4.37 -13.32
C VAL A 16 13.44 5.31 -12.22
N LEU A 17 14.35 5.83 -11.41
CA LEU A 17 13.98 6.75 -10.32
C LEU A 17 13.55 8.12 -10.87
N ALA A 18 14.24 8.66 -11.88
CA ALA A 18 13.86 9.91 -12.52
C ALA A 18 12.44 9.82 -13.09
N ASP A 19 12.10 8.73 -13.77
CA ASP A 19 10.76 8.48 -14.32
C ASP A 19 9.70 8.37 -13.23
N LEU A 20 9.97 7.60 -12.15
CA LEU A 20 9.02 7.36 -11.08
C LEU A 20 8.75 8.59 -10.20
N PHE A 21 9.77 9.41 -9.99
CA PHE A 21 9.64 10.67 -9.24
C PHE A 21 9.26 11.87 -10.13
N ALA A 22 9.20 11.67 -11.45
CA ALA A 22 8.93 12.72 -12.43
C ALA A 22 9.89 13.93 -12.29
N ILE A 23 11.18 13.65 -12.05
CA ILE A 23 12.24 14.66 -11.93
C ILE A 23 13.20 14.55 -13.12
N PRO A 24 13.83 15.66 -13.53
CA PRO A 24 14.64 15.67 -14.75
C PRO A 24 15.83 14.72 -14.73
N GLU A 25 16.45 14.53 -13.58
CA GLU A 25 17.68 13.74 -13.43
C GLU A 25 17.81 13.20 -12.00
N VAL A 26 18.34 11.98 -11.86
CA VAL A 26 18.75 11.35 -10.61
C VAL A 26 20.22 10.92 -10.78
N GLY A 27 21.04 11.28 -9.80
CA GLY A 27 22.46 10.91 -9.78
C GLY A 27 22.74 9.65 -8.96
N PRO A 28 23.92 9.02 -9.14
CA PRO A 28 24.33 7.83 -8.39
C PRO A 28 24.40 8.04 -6.86
N GLN A 29 24.59 9.28 -6.40
CA GLN A 29 24.68 9.64 -4.98
C GLN A 29 23.32 10.01 -4.36
N ASP A 30 22.26 9.99 -5.14
CA ASP A 30 20.93 10.27 -4.63
C ASP A 30 20.37 9.07 -3.87
N GLY A 31 19.82 9.33 -2.68
CA GLY A 31 19.18 8.31 -1.86
C GLY A 31 17.69 8.22 -2.15
N PHE A 32 17.16 7.01 -2.27
CA PHE A 32 15.75 6.76 -2.56
C PHE A 32 14.80 7.46 -1.57
N VAL A 33 15.08 7.39 -0.26
CA VAL A 33 14.27 8.04 0.79
C VAL A 33 14.37 9.57 0.68
N ARG A 34 15.56 10.12 0.37
CA ARG A 34 15.75 11.56 0.17
C ARG A 34 14.97 12.12 -1.02
N LEU A 35 14.78 11.30 -2.05
CA LEU A 35 13.92 11.63 -3.18
C LEU A 35 12.43 11.58 -2.83
N GLY A 36 12.09 11.19 -1.61
CA GLY A 36 10.71 11.06 -1.14
C GLY A 36 10.11 9.66 -1.40
N GLY A 37 10.97 8.66 -1.55
CA GLY A 37 10.55 7.28 -1.76
C GLY A 37 9.95 6.64 -0.50
N ASP A 38 8.91 5.86 -0.70
CA ASP A 38 8.23 5.04 0.30
C ASP A 38 8.19 3.57 -0.12
N SER A 39 7.64 2.71 0.74
CA SER A 39 7.56 1.27 0.46
C SER A 39 6.74 0.94 -0.79
N ILE A 40 5.78 1.77 -1.15
CA ILE A 40 4.92 1.60 -2.32
C ILE A 40 5.70 1.91 -3.60
N ILE A 41 6.46 3.02 -3.61
CA ILE A 41 7.33 3.38 -4.73
C ILE A 41 8.48 2.36 -4.86
N ALA A 42 9.01 1.83 -3.74
CA ALA A 42 10.06 0.81 -3.76
C ALA A 42 9.64 -0.45 -4.53
N VAL A 43 8.39 -0.90 -4.39
CA VAL A 43 7.85 -2.02 -5.20
C VAL A 43 7.87 -1.69 -6.69
N GLN A 44 7.57 -0.45 -7.07
CA GLN A 44 7.61 -0.02 -8.48
C GLN A 44 9.04 0.03 -9.02
N VAL A 45 10.00 0.52 -8.22
CA VAL A 45 11.44 0.51 -8.57
C VAL A 45 11.90 -0.92 -8.85
N VAL A 46 11.58 -1.87 -7.98
CA VAL A 46 11.91 -3.30 -8.17
C VAL A 46 11.30 -3.83 -9.47
N GLY A 47 10.03 -3.52 -9.73
CA GLY A 47 9.36 -3.93 -10.97
C GLY A 47 10.00 -3.32 -12.22
N ALA A 48 10.34 -2.03 -12.19
CA ALA A 48 11.01 -1.35 -13.31
C ALA A 48 12.43 -1.89 -13.53
N ALA A 49 13.20 -2.10 -12.46
CA ALA A 49 14.52 -2.71 -12.53
C ALA A 49 14.49 -4.12 -13.14
N ARG A 50 13.49 -4.94 -12.75
CA ARG A 50 13.29 -6.29 -13.33
C ARG A 50 13.02 -6.23 -14.84
N ARG A 51 12.18 -5.29 -15.31
CA ARG A 51 11.95 -5.09 -16.75
C ARG A 51 13.23 -4.71 -17.50
N ALA A 52 14.10 -3.96 -16.85
CA ALA A 52 15.41 -3.61 -17.37
C ALA A 52 16.48 -4.71 -17.21
N GLY A 53 16.10 -5.90 -16.70
CA GLY A 53 17.01 -7.05 -16.56
C GLY A 53 17.82 -7.05 -15.25
N LEU A 54 17.47 -6.20 -14.28
CA LEU A 54 18.10 -6.12 -12.97
C LEU A 54 17.23 -6.79 -11.90
N ARG A 55 17.85 -7.57 -11.02
CA ARG A 55 17.21 -8.10 -9.80
C ARG A 55 17.73 -7.32 -8.60
N ILE A 56 16.81 -6.62 -7.95
CA ILE A 56 16.94 -5.97 -6.64
C ILE A 56 15.73 -6.31 -5.80
N THR A 57 15.80 -6.12 -4.50
CA THR A 57 14.67 -6.34 -3.57
C THR A 57 14.10 -5.01 -3.06
N VAL A 58 12.87 -5.01 -2.58
CA VAL A 58 12.26 -3.85 -1.90
C VAL A 58 13.12 -3.43 -0.71
N ARG A 59 13.70 -4.39 0.02
CA ARG A 59 14.62 -4.11 1.11
C ARG A 59 15.85 -3.35 0.65
N ASP A 60 16.48 -3.76 -0.46
CA ASP A 60 17.66 -3.07 -1.00
C ASP A 60 17.33 -1.62 -1.30
N VAL A 61 16.20 -1.36 -1.95
CA VAL A 61 15.74 0.00 -2.30
C VAL A 61 15.54 0.87 -1.05
N LEU A 62 14.98 0.31 0.02
CA LEU A 62 14.68 1.04 1.25
C LEU A 62 15.88 1.22 2.19
N THR A 63 16.89 0.32 2.13
CA THR A 63 17.95 0.28 3.13
C THR A 63 19.31 0.75 2.62
N LEU A 64 19.55 0.70 1.32
CA LEU A 64 20.82 1.14 0.74
C LEU A 64 20.86 2.68 0.63
N PRO A 65 22.02 3.28 0.89
CA PRO A 65 22.13 4.73 1.08
C PRO A 65 21.86 5.55 -0.18
N ASP A 66 22.21 4.99 -1.35
CA ASP A 66 22.16 5.69 -2.64
C ASP A 66 22.03 4.72 -3.81
N VAL A 67 21.85 5.27 -5.02
CA VAL A 67 21.70 4.50 -6.25
C VAL A 67 22.97 3.70 -6.58
N ALA A 68 24.15 4.21 -6.26
CA ALA A 68 25.41 3.50 -6.51
C ALA A 68 25.49 2.22 -5.67
N ALA A 69 25.13 2.27 -4.38
CA ALA A 69 25.06 1.10 -3.53
C ALA A 69 23.99 0.11 -4.01
N LEU A 70 22.83 0.63 -4.47
CA LEU A 70 21.76 -0.19 -5.04
C LEU A 70 22.20 -0.90 -6.33
N ALA A 71 22.93 -0.20 -7.20
CA ALA A 71 23.48 -0.77 -8.43
C ALA A 71 24.54 -1.84 -8.15
N ALA A 72 25.38 -1.64 -7.13
CA ALA A 72 26.36 -2.62 -6.69
C ALA A 72 25.73 -3.91 -6.12
N ALA A 73 24.56 -3.79 -5.48
CA ALA A 73 23.78 -4.91 -4.97
C ALA A 73 22.95 -5.61 -6.05
N ALA A 74 22.68 -4.92 -7.17
CA ALA A 74 21.86 -5.45 -8.25
C ALA A 74 22.52 -6.67 -8.92
N ARG A 75 21.70 -7.66 -9.21
CA ARG A 75 22.14 -8.88 -9.91
C ARG A 75 21.47 -8.98 -11.28
N PRO A 76 22.12 -9.59 -12.28
CA PRO A 76 21.45 -9.90 -13.53
C PRO A 76 20.21 -10.74 -13.27
N LEU A 77 19.11 -10.34 -13.86
CA LEU A 77 17.93 -11.20 -13.87
C LEU A 77 18.23 -12.38 -14.81
N ALA A 78 18.39 -13.58 -14.24
CA ALA A 78 18.43 -14.77 -15.07
C ALA A 78 17.14 -14.77 -15.89
N ARG A 79 17.24 -14.91 -17.23
CA ARG A 79 16.07 -15.17 -18.07
C ARG A 79 15.45 -16.50 -17.60
N SER A 80 14.65 -16.43 -16.58
CA SER A 80 13.75 -17.54 -16.25
C SER A 80 12.87 -17.70 -17.48
N ALA A 81 12.94 -18.88 -18.09
CA ALA A 81 11.85 -19.31 -18.94
C ALA A 81 10.57 -19.02 -18.13
N ARG A 82 9.58 -18.36 -18.75
CA ARG A 82 8.26 -18.16 -18.13
C ARG A 82 7.91 -19.45 -17.38
N PRO A 83 7.52 -19.39 -16.09
CA PRO A 83 6.92 -20.56 -15.46
C PRO A 83 5.82 -21.02 -16.40
N GLY A 84 5.89 -22.24 -16.89
CA GLY A 84 5.00 -22.70 -17.95
C GLY A 84 3.57 -22.58 -17.48
N GLY A 85 2.74 -21.84 -18.25
CA GLY A 85 1.31 -22.08 -18.32
C GLY A 85 0.40 -21.48 -17.26
N ASP A 86 0.82 -20.53 -16.44
CA ASP A 86 -0.15 -19.80 -15.61
C ASP A 86 -0.81 -18.68 -16.41
N ASP A 87 -2.01 -18.96 -16.93
CA ASP A 87 -2.85 -18.00 -17.65
C ASP A 87 -3.74 -17.16 -16.71
N GLY A 88 -3.62 -17.39 -15.40
CA GLY A 88 -4.44 -16.73 -14.37
C GLY A 88 -5.88 -17.22 -14.32
N VAL A 89 -6.30 -18.13 -15.18
CA VAL A 89 -7.70 -18.61 -15.27
C VAL A 89 -7.93 -19.78 -14.32
N GLY A 90 -9.07 -19.76 -13.63
CA GLY A 90 -9.49 -20.86 -12.76
C GLY A 90 -9.77 -20.48 -11.33
N PRO A 91 -9.84 -21.45 -10.41
CA PRO A 91 -10.14 -21.20 -9.00
C PRO A 91 -9.08 -20.34 -8.33
N VAL A 92 -9.52 -19.35 -7.54
CA VAL A 92 -8.68 -18.50 -6.69
C VAL A 92 -8.93 -18.88 -5.23
N ARG A 93 -7.87 -19.16 -4.49
CA ARG A 93 -7.99 -19.37 -3.04
C ARG A 93 -8.22 -18.04 -2.35
N PRO A 94 -9.19 -17.92 -1.44
CA PRO A 94 -9.33 -16.69 -0.66
C PRO A 94 -8.02 -16.37 0.07
N THR A 95 -7.56 -15.13 -0.06
CA THR A 95 -6.40 -14.63 0.67
C THR A 95 -6.81 -14.23 2.10
N PRO A 96 -5.88 -14.01 3.04
CA PRO A 96 -6.21 -13.58 4.39
C PRO A 96 -7.14 -12.38 4.45
N VAL A 97 -6.93 -11.36 3.61
CA VAL A 97 -7.78 -10.17 3.60
C VAL A 97 -9.18 -10.43 3.02
N MET A 98 -9.32 -11.40 2.11
CA MET A 98 -10.65 -11.82 1.62
C MET A 98 -11.42 -12.57 2.72
N HIS A 99 -10.75 -13.39 3.54
CA HIS A 99 -11.34 -14.01 4.73
C HIS A 99 -11.74 -12.96 5.78
N TRP A 100 -10.89 -11.97 6.02
CA TRP A 100 -11.21 -10.84 6.90
C TRP A 100 -12.48 -10.10 6.45
N LEU A 101 -12.64 -9.84 5.14
CA LEU A 101 -13.85 -9.22 4.61
C LEU A 101 -15.09 -10.10 4.83
N ASP A 102 -14.97 -11.41 4.60
CA ASP A 102 -16.07 -12.37 4.84
C ASP A 102 -16.48 -12.40 6.32
N GLU A 103 -15.51 -12.36 7.25
CA GLU A 103 -15.75 -12.30 8.70
C GLU A 103 -16.39 -10.97 9.13
N ARG A 104 -15.98 -9.87 8.55
CA ARG A 104 -16.56 -8.54 8.77
C ARG A 104 -18.02 -8.51 8.37
N GLY A 105 -18.38 -9.26 7.32
CA GLY A 105 -19.73 -9.30 6.80
C GLY A 105 -20.12 -8.06 6.01
N GLY A 106 -21.41 -7.90 5.75
CA GLY A 106 -21.93 -6.79 4.94
C GLY A 106 -21.97 -7.09 3.43
N PRO A 107 -22.43 -6.14 2.63
CA PRO A 107 -22.64 -6.31 1.20
C PRO A 107 -21.31 -6.17 0.41
N ALA A 108 -20.57 -7.27 0.22
CA ALA A 108 -19.30 -7.28 -0.54
C ALA A 108 -19.42 -6.64 -1.93
N ASP A 109 -20.60 -6.70 -2.57
CA ASP A 109 -20.85 -6.02 -3.86
C ASP A 109 -20.68 -4.50 -3.79
N ARG A 110 -20.84 -3.91 -2.60
CA ARG A 110 -20.73 -2.47 -2.35
C ARG A 110 -19.39 -2.05 -1.74
N TYR A 111 -18.49 -2.99 -1.53
CA TYR A 111 -17.14 -2.71 -1.06
C TYR A 111 -16.29 -2.36 -2.27
N TYR A 112 -16.00 -1.06 -2.46
CA TYR A 112 -15.43 -0.55 -3.70
C TYR A 112 -14.42 0.56 -3.46
N GLN A 113 -13.56 0.72 -4.45
CA GLN A 113 -12.70 1.89 -4.60
C GLN A 113 -12.99 2.58 -5.93
N TYR A 114 -12.66 3.85 -6.05
CA TYR A 114 -12.69 4.55 -7.31
C TYR A 114 -11.60 5.61 -7.40
N LEU A 115 -11.23 5.93 -8.63
CA LEU A 115 -10.43 7.10 -8.94
C LEU A 115 -10.97 7.78 -10.21
N VAL A 116 -10.67 9.07 -10.32
CA VAL A 116 -11.01 9.86 -11.51
C VAL A 116 -9.72 10.35 -12.14
N VAL A 117 -9.53 10.03 -13.43
CA VAL A 117 -8.37 10.48 -14.20
C VAL A 117 -8.81 11.39 -15.33
N ARG A 118 -7.91 12.32 -15.71
CA ARG A 118 -8.09 13.16 -16.89
C ARG A 118 -7.99 12.31 -18.15
N THR A 119 -8.91 12.48 -19.09
CA THR A 119 -8.80 11.83 -20.40
C THR A 119 -8.24 12.79 -21.44
N PRO A 120 -7.49 12.28 -22.45
CA PRO A 120 -6.96 13.12 -23.52
C PRO A 120 -8.09 13.71 -24.39
N ALA A 121 -7.81 14.85 -24.99
CA ALA A 121 -8.64 15.37 -26.07
C ALA A 121 -8.63 14.39 -27.25
N GLY A 122 -9.77 14.26 -27.92
CA GLY A 122 -9.91 13.32 -29.04
C GLY A 122 -10.24 11.87 -28.68
N LEU A 123 -10.36 11.55 -27.37
CA LEU A 123 -10.89 10.25 -26.96
C LEU A 123 -12.32 10.07 -27.52
N THR A 124 -12.60 8.92 -28.11
CA THR A 124 -13.92 8.55 -28.61
C THR A 124 -14.50 7.40 -27.79
N GLY A 125 -15.82 7.20 -27.86
CA GLY A 125 -16.45 6.06 -27.16
C GLY A 125 -15.87 4.70 -27.60
N GLN A 126 -15.49 4.57 -28.89
CA GLN A 126 -14.85 3.37 -29.41
C GLN A 126 -13.44 3.19 -28.80
N SER A 127 -12.60 4.23 -28.86
CA SER A 127 -11.25 4.16 -28.33
C SER A 127 -11.22 3.99 -26.80
N ALA A 128 -12.16 4.60 -26.07
CA ALA A 128 -12.32 4.37 -24.63
C ALA A 128 -12.67 2.90 -24.33
N ALA A 129 -13.56 2.29 -25.11
CA ALA A 129 -13.90 0.88 -24.97
C ALA A 129 -12.71 -0.04 -25.32
N GLU A 130 -11.93 0.28 -26.37
CA GLU A 130 -10.72 -0.48 -26.73
C GLU A 130 -9.65 -0.43 -25.66
N VAL A 131 -9.40 0.76 -25.08
CA VAL A 131 -8.46 0.95 -23.95
C VAL A 131 -8.92 0.16 -22.73
N LEU A 132 -10.19 0.27 -22.35
CA LEU A 132 -10.73 -0.47 -21.20
C LEU A 132 -10.72 -1.99 -21.44
N GLN A 133 -11.00 -2.47 -22.67
CA GLN A 133 -10.94 -3.90 -22.99
C GLN A 133 -9.54 -4.46 -22.82
N ALA A 134 -8.51 -3.69 -23.24
CA ALA A 134 -7.13 -4.12 -23.05
C ALA A 134 -6.75 -4.32 -21.57
N LEU A 135 -7.26 -3.46 -20.67
CA LEU A 135 -7.07 -3.63 -19.22
C LEU A 135 -7.80 -4.86 -18.70
N LEU A 136 -9.08 -5.04 -19.07
CA LEU A 136 -9.87 -6.17 -18.62
C LEU A 136 -9.22 -7.50 -19.04
N ASP A 137 -8.73 -7.58 -20.28
CA ASP A 137 -8.13 -8.80 -20.81
C ASP A 137 -6.70 -9.04 -20.30
N ARG A 138 -6.03 -8.00 -19.77
CA ARG A 138 -4.67 -8.11 -19.24
C ARG A 138 -4.63 -8.58 -17.79
N HIS A 139 -5.59 -8.17 -16.98
CA HIS A 139 -5.58 -8.37 -15.53
C HIS A 139 -6.66 -9.36 -15.11
N ASP A 140 -6.25 -10.57 -14.74
CA ASP A 140 -7.10 -11.71 -14.41
C ASP A 140 -8.16 -11.38 -13.33
N MET A 141 -7.78 -10.64 -12.28
CA MET A 141 -8.70 -10.28 -11.20
C MET A 141 -9.82 -9.33 -11.62
N LEU A 142 -9.69 -8.57 -12.71
CA LEU A 142 -10.80 -7.78 -13.26
C LEU A 142 -11.88 -8.65 -13.90
N LEU A 143 -11.61 -9.93 -14.08
CA LEU A 143 -12.53 -10.94 -14.64
C LEU A 143 -13.03 -11.93 -13.58
N VAL A 144 -12.78 -11.66 -12.28
CA VAL A 144 -13.16 -12.57 -11.20
C VAL A 144 -14.69 -12.63 -11.02
N ILE A 145 -15.15 -13.77 -10.53
CA ILE A 145 -16.53 -14.00 -10.09
C ILE A 145 -16.50 -14.85 -8.82
N ARG A 146 -17.48 -14.67 -7.94
CA ARG A 146 -17.73 -15.53 -6.79
C ARG A 146 -19.07 -16.23 -6.99
N ASP A 147 -19.06 -17.52 -7.17
CA ASP A 147 -20.26 -18.34 -7.30
C ASP A 147 -20.32 -19.43 -6.20
N GLY A 148 -21.25 -20.37 -6.34
CA GLY A 148 -21.40 -21.47 -5.36
C GLY A 148 -20.19 -22.38 -5.22
N SER A 149 -19.20 -22.31 -6.14
CA SER A 149 -17.92 -23.04 -6.07
C SER A 149 -16.78 -22.21 -5.46
N GLY A 150 -17.02 -20.93 -5.12
CA GLY A 150 -16.04 -20.01 -4.57
C GLY A 150 -15.58 -18.95 -5.58
N TRP A 151 -14.37 -18.42 -5.36
CA TRP A 151 -13.75 -17.42 -6.21
C TRP A 151 -13.07 -18.06 -7.42
N ARG A 152 -13.26 -17.49 -8.59
CA ARG A 152 -12.55 -17.91 -9.80
C ARG A 152 -12.40 -16.78 -10.81
N THR A 153 -11.31 -16.78 -11.54
CA THR A 153 -11.07 -15.91 -12.69
C THR A 153 -11.58 -16.55 -13.98
N ARG A 154 -12.11 -15.72 -14.86
CA ARG A 154 -12.62 -16.12 -16.17
C ARG A 154 -11.58 -15.81 -17.27
N PRO A 155 -11.65 -16.45 -18.44
CA PRO A 155 -10.77 -16.14 -19.56
C PRO A 155 -10.92 -14.69 -20.06
N ALA A 156 -9.88 -14.14 -20.67
CA ALA A 156 -9.92 -12.88 -21.40
C ALA A 156 -11.08 -12.88 -22.42
N GLY A 157 -11.73 -11.73 -22.61
CA GLY A 157 -12.93 -11.59 -23.44
C GLY A 157 -14.24 -12.00 -22.76
N SER A 158 -14.21 -12.54 -21.54
CA SER A 158 -15.44 -12.89 -20.79
C SER A 158 -16.27 -11.70 -20.34
N VAL A 159 -15.67 -10.52 -20.28
CA VAL A 159 -16.32 -9.23 -19.96
C VAL A 159 -16.05 -8.27 -21.10
N ARG A 160 -17.09 -7.65 -21.62
CA ARG A 160 -16.98 -6.66 -22.69
C ARG A 160 -16.94 -5.26 -22.12
N ALA A 161 -15.92 -4.49 -22.46
CA ALA A 161 -15.74 -3.12 -21.99
C ALA A 161 -16.96 -2.22 -22.29
N ALA A 162 -17.63 -2.42 -23.44
CA ALA A 162 -18.83 -1.70 -23.81
C ALA A 162 -20.01 -1.89 -22.82
N GLU A 163 -20.03 -2.98 -22.06
CA GLU A 163 -21.03 -3.26 -21.02
C GLU A 163 -20.68 -2.59 -19.69
N CYS A 164 -19.41 -2.27 -19.49
CA CYS A 164 -18.89 -1.61 -18.29
C CYS A 164 -18.77 -0.09 -18.44
N LEU A 165 -18.69 0.42 -19.67
CA LEU A 165 -18.43 1.83 -19.98
C LEU A 165 -19.74 2.60 -20.18
N ARG A 166 -19.94 3.65 -19.36
CA ARG A 166 -21.00 4.64 -19.53
C ARG A 166 -20.41 5.96 -19.98
N ARG A 167 -20.95 6.55 -21.05
CA ARG A 167 -20.63 7.90 -21.50
C ARG A 167 -21.64 8.91 -20.92
N VAL A 168 -21.13 10.02 -20.40
CA VAL A 168 -21.90 11.19 -19.94
C VAL A 168 -21.38 12.42 -20.68
N ALA A 169 -22.18 13.01 -21.54
CA ALA A 169 -21.81 14.25 -22.26
C ALA A 169 -21.87 15.44 -21.30
N THR A 170 -20.82 16.28 -21.27
CA THR A 170 -20.74 17.48 -20.43
C THR A 170 -20.78 18.80 -21.24
N GLU A 171 -21.08 18.70 -22.52
CA GLU A 171 -21.38 19.86 -23.40
C GLU A 171 -20.30 20.96 -23.38
N GLY A 172 -19.03 20.58 -23.49
CA GLY A 172 -17.90 21.50 -23.61
C GLY A 172 -17.38 22.07 -22.27
N ARG A 173 -17.77 21.49 -21.15
CA ARG A 173 -17.29 21.87 -19.81
C ARG A 173 -16.72 20.67 -19.04
N GLU A 174 -16.00 20.96 -17.99
CA GLU A 174 -15.63 19.92 -17.03
C GLU A 174 -16.85 19.40 -16.23
N ALA A 175 -16.85 18.12 -15.89
CA ALA A 175 -17.84 17.57 -14.96
C ALA A 175 -17.63 18.16 -13.56
N THR A 176 -18.70 18.48 -12.86
CA THR A 176 -18.60 18.95 -11.47
C THR A 176 -18.36 17.75 -10.53
N ALA A 177 -17.80 18.00 -9.34
CA ALA A 177 -17.61 16.97 -8.32
C ALA A 177 -18.94 16.30 -7.93
N GLU A 178 -20.04 17.04 -7.92
CA GLU A 178 -21.39 16.51 -7.63
C GLU A 178 -21.87 15.54 -8.74
N GLU A 179 -21.67 15.90 -10.01
CA GLU A 179 -22.01 15.04 -11.16
C GLU A 179 -21.19 13.75 -11.13
N VAL A 180 -19.88 13.87 -10.90
CA VAL A 180 -18.99 12.71 -10.76
C VAL A 180 -19.44 11.84 -9.59
N GLY A 181 -19.67 12.40 -8.42
CA GLY A 181 -20.12 11.67 -7.24
C GLY A 181 -21.45 10.93 -7.46
N ARG A 182 -22.41 11.54 -8.17
CA ARG A 182 -23.69 10.91 -8.51
C ARG A 182 -23.49 9.70 -9.43
N GLU A 183 -22.70 9.84 -10.49
CA GLU A 183 -22.44 8.78 -11.47
C GLU A 183 -21.59 7.65 -10.87
N VAL A 184 -20.62 7.97 -10.00
CA VAL A 184 -19.82 6.99 -9.25
C VAL A 184 -20.72 6.15 -8.35
N ARG A 185 -21.65 6.76 -7.60
CA ARG A 185 -22.63 6.02 -6.79
C ARG A 185 -23.50 5.11 -7.64
N ALA A 186 -23.99 5.59 -8.77
CA ALA A 186 -24.77 4.78 -9.70
C ALA A 186 -23.94 3.64 -10.32
N ALA A 187 -22.65 3.85 -10.57
CA ALA A 187 -21.73 2.82 -11.05
C ALA A 187 -21.46 1.75 -9.98
N ARG A 188 -21.22 2.16 -8.73
CA ARG A 188 -21.09 1.26 -7.59
C ARG A 188 -22.30 0.33 -7.44
N ASP A 189 -23.51 0.88 -7.55
CA ASP A 189 -24.75 0.11 -7.38
C ASP A 189 -24.97 -0.95 -8.47
N ARG A 190 -24.18 -0.92 -9.57
CA ARG A 190 -24.13 -1.95 -10.60
C ARG A 190 -23.06 -3.01 -10.37
N LEU A 191 -22.15 -2.80 -9.43
CA LEU A 191 -21.16 -3.84 -9.11
C LEU A 191 -21.85 -5.06 -8.52
N SER A 192 -21.38 -6.23 -8.91
CA SER A 192 -21.87 -7.51 -8.39
C SER A 192 -20.79 -8.57 -8.52
N VAL A 193 -20.27 -8.99 -7.40
CA VAL A 193 -19.24 -10.04 -7.32
C VAL A 193 -19.78 -11.37 -7.83
N GLY A 194 -21.02 -11.73 -7.41
CA GLY A 194 -21.72 -12.93 -7.86
C GLY A 194 -22.14 -12.88 -9.33
N GLY A 195 -22.44 -11.69 -9.86
CA GLY A 195 -22.72 -11.46 -11.29
C GLY A 195 -21.45 -11.31 -12.15
N GLY A 196 -20.27 -11.22 -11.53
CA GLY A 196 -19.00 -11.00 -12.24
C GLY A 196 -18.88 -9.60 -12.84
N VAL A 197 -19.60 -8.62 -12.31
CA VAL A 197 -19.52 -7.20 -12.66
C VAL A 197 -18.62 -6.53 -11.64
N ILE A 198 -17.32 -6.54 -11.88
CA ILE A 198 -16.30 -6.09 -10.92
C ILE A 198 -15.84 -4.67 -11.21
N VAL A 199 -15.93 -4.23 -12.46
CA VAL A 199 -15.47 -2.92 -12.93
C VAL A 199 -16.62 -2.18 -13.60
N GLN A 200 -16.73 -0.91 -13.30
CA GLN A 200 -17.55 0.06 -14.03
C GLN A 200 -16.69 1.27 -14.38
N ALA A 201 -16.90 1.84 -15.53
CA ALA A 201 -16.23 3.04 -16.00
C ALA A 201 -17.27 4.10 -16.40
N VAL A 202 -17.07 5.33 -15.99
CA VAL A 202 -17.90 6.46 -16.41
C VAL A 202 -17.01 7.50 -17.07
N TRP A 203 -17.20 7.69 -18.37
CA TRP A 203 -16.49 8.68 -19.15
C TRP A 203 -17.31 9.96 -19.28
N PHE A 204 -16.82 11.04 -18.70
CA PHE A 204 -17.35 12.39 -18.82
C PHE A 204 -16.73 13.03 -20.07
N ASP A 205 -17.49 13.05 -21.12
CA ASP A 205 -17.07 13.52 -22.44
C ASP A 205 -17.36 15.02 -22.60
N ALA A 206 -16.30 15.82 -22.63
CA ALA A 206 -16.38 17.27 -22.85
C ALA A 206 -16.43 17.66 -24.34
N GLY A 207 -16.38 16.70 -25.25
CA GLY A 207 -16.37 16.93 -26.71
C GLY A 207 -14.99 16.72 -27.33
N ALA A 208 -14.95 16.55 -28.64
CA ALA A 208 -13.79 16.07 -29.40
C ALA A 208 -12.49 16.89 -29.25
N GLY A 209 -12.58 18.18 -28.96
CA GLY A 209 -11.41 19.07 -28.82
C GLY A 209 -10.97 19.34 -27.39
N LEU A 210 -11.63 18.75 -26.40
CA LEU A 210 -11.40 19.04 -24.99
C LEU A 210 -11.04 17.76 -24.22
N PRO A 211 -10.16 17.85 -23.23
CA PRO A 211 -9.95 16.76 -22.30
C PRO A 211 -11.21 16.55 -21.44
N GLY A 212 -11.52 15.30 -21.16
CA GLY A 212 -12.63 14.93 -20.27
C GLY A 212 -12.11 14.28 -18.98
N ALA A 213 -12.96 13.49 -18.35
CA ALA A 213 -12.60 12.70 -17.18
C ALA A 213 -13.13 11.26 -17.28
N LEU A 214 -12.39 10.29 -16.74
CA LEU A 214 -12.81 8.91 -16.61
C LEU A 214 -12.80 8.51 -15.14
N ALA A 215 -13.98 8.19 -14.60
CA ALA A 215 -14.09 7.54 -13.30
C ALA A 215 -14.05 6.02 -13.49
N LEU A 216 -13.08 5.36 -12.86
CA LEU A 216 -13.04 3.91 -12.72
C LEU A 216 -13.56 3.54 -11.34
N VAL A 217 -14.59 2.70 -11.28
CA VAL A 217 -15.21 2.20 -10.05
C VAL A 217 -15.02 0.69 -10.02
N VAL A 218 -14.25 0.21 -9.06
CA VAL A 218 -13.81 -1.18 -9.01
C VAL A 218 -14.15 -1.77 -7.65
N ASN A 219 -14.66 -3.00 -7.62
CA ASN A 219 -14.85 -3.70 -6.37
C ASN A 219 -13.50 -3.92 -5.66
N HIS A 220 -13.42 -3.60 -4.37
CA HIS A 220 -12.15 -3.60 -3.64
C HIS A 220 -11.51 -4.99 -3.49
N VAL A 221 -12.26 -6.08 -3.64
CA VAL A 221 -11.70 -7.44 -3.58
C VAL A 221 -10.67 -7.72 -4.68
N VAL A 222 -10.56 -6.86 -5.70
CA VAL A 222 -9.68 -7.06 -6.86
C VAL A 222 -8.67 -5.95 -7.06
N VAL A 223 -8.60 -4.96 -6.17
CA VAL A 223 -7.72 -3.80 -6.34
C VAL A 223 -7.22 -3.28 -4.99
N ASP A 224 -5.98 -2.80 -4.98
CA ASP A 224 -5.33 -2.09 -3.88
C ASP A 224 -4.61 -0.82 -4.39
N GLY A 225 -3.98 -0.06 -3.51
CA GLY A 225 -3.29 1.18 -3.88
C GLY A 225 -2.18 0.98 -4.94
N ILE A 226 -1.46 -0.15 -4.93
CA ILE A 226 -0.45 -0.46 -5.96
C ILE A 226 -1.12 -0.87 -7.27
N SER A 227 -2.20 -1.63 -7.22
CA SER A 227 -2.98 -2.02 -8.39
C SER A 227 -3.49 -0.81 -9.17
N TRP A 228 -3.92 0.25 -8.48
CA TRP A 228 -4.34 1.50 -9.11
C TRP A 228 -3.23 2.14 -9.94
N ARG A 229 -1.99 2.12 -9.47
CA ARG A 229 -0.83 2.65 -10.22
C ARG A 229 -0.52 1.80 -11.45
N VAL A 230 -0.71 0.48 -11.38
CA VAL A 230 -0.60 -0.41 -12.54
C VAL A 230 -1.68 -0.08 -13.56
N LEU A 231 -2.94 0.02 -13.13
CA LEU A 231 -4.08 0.28 -14.00
C LEU A 231 -3.99 1.65 -14.68
N THR A 232 -3.62 2.72 -13.97
CA THR A 232 -3.47 4.06 -14.55
C THR A 232 -2.33 4.13 -15.56
N GLY A 233 -1.20 3.47 -15.27
CA GLY A 233 -0.08 3.36 -16.22
C GLY A 233 -0.48 2.58 -17.48
N ASP A 234 -1.31 1.56 -17.35
CA ASP A 234 -1.80 0.77 -18.49
C ASP A 234 -2.86 1.50 -19.32
N LEU A 235 -3.71 2.33 -18.68
CA LEU A 235 -4.60 3.24 -19.42
C LEU A 235 -3.81 4.15 -20.36
N ALA A 236 -2.75 4.78 -19.86
CA ALA A 236 -1.90 5.65 -20.66
C ALA A 236 -1.26 4.92 -21.85
N ARG A 237 -0.65 3.76 -21.60
CA ARG A 237 0.02 2.95 -22.65
C ARG A 237 -0.97 2.41 -23.67
N ALA A 238 -2.13 1.94 -23.23
CA ALA A 238 -3.18 1.46 -24.12
C ALA A 238 -3.67 2.59 -25.03
N TRP A 239 -3.87 3.78 -24.48
CA TRP A 239 -4.24 4.97 -25.25
C TRP A 239 -3.17 5.38 -26.26
N GLU A 240 -1.89 5.43 -25.87
CA GLU A 240 -0.77 5.72 -26.80
C GLU A 240 -0.76 4.77 -28.00
N ALA A 241 -1.06 3.50 -27.77
CA ALA A 241 -1.17 2.53 -28.86
C ALA A 241 -2.36 2.84 -29.76
N VAL A 242 -3.56 3.07 -29.20
CA VAL A 242 -4.78 3.40 -29.95
C VAL A 242 -4.58 4.71 -30.74
N ALA A 243 -4.05 5.75 -30.12
CA ALA A 243 -3.76 7.03 -30.79
C ALA A 243 -2.77 6.90 -31.94
N ALA A 244 -1.86 5.93 -31.87
CA ALA A 244 -0.91 5.58 -32.93
C ALA A 244 -1.47 4.55 -33.94
N GLY A 245 -2.77 4.19 -33.87
CA GLY A 245 -3.41 3.21 -34.75
C GLY A 245 -2.94 1.77 -34.51
N ARG A 246 -2.41 1.44 -33.34
CA ARG A 246 -1.92 0.11 -32.96
C ARG A 246 -2.88 -0.58 -31.99
N ALA A 247 -2.87 -1.90 -31.97
CA ALA A 247 -3.66 -2.69 -31.03
C ALA A 247 -3.19 -2.47 -29.58
N PRO A 248 -4.05 -2.02 -28.65
CA PRO A 248 -3.66 -1.68 -27.28
C PRO A 248 -3.18 -2.89 -26.46
N ALA A 249 -3.73 -4.08 -26.69
CA ALA A 249 -3.35 -5.29 -25.95
C ALA A 249 -1.87 -5.65 -26.11
N GLY A 250 -1.23 -5.32 -27.24
CA GLY A 250 0.19 -5.55 -27.50
C GLY A 250 1.12 -4.52 -26.84
N ALA A 251 0.59 -3.39 -26.36
CA ALA A 251 1.33 -2.33 -25.71
C ALA A 251 1.48 -2.56 -24.19
N LEU A 252 0.64 -3.44 -23.61
CA LEU A 252 0.67 -3.71 -22.18
C LEU A 252 1.67 -4.82 -21.86
N ASP A 253 2.54 -4.55 -20.88
CA ASP A 253 3.48 -5.53 -20.38
C ASP A 253 2.76 -6.79 -19.84
N PRO A 254 3.37 -7.97 -19.95
CA PRO A 254 2.79 -9.19 -19.39
C PRO A 254 2.76 -9.16 -17.86
N VAL A 255 1.77 -9.84 -17.28
CA VAL A 255 1.74 -10.16 -15.84
C VAL A 255 2.54 -11.45 -15.65
N ALA A 256 3.61 -11.38 -14.85
CA ALA A 256 4.53 -12.49 -14.68
C ALA A 256 4.00 -13.56 -13.70
N THR A 257 3.34 -13.14 -12.62
CA THR A 257 2.70 -14.00 -11.64
C THR A 257 1.23 -13.58 -11.51
N SER A 258 0.28 -14.48 -11.78
CA SER A 258 -1.14 -14.21 -11.59
C SER A 258 -1.50 -14.08 -10.12
N PHE A 259 -2.62 -13.40 -9.82
CA PHE A 259 -3.14 -13.37 -8.44
C PHE A 259 -3.56 -14.77 -7.96
N ARG A 260 -4.09 -15.61 -8.87
CA ARG A 260 -4.39 -17.01 -8.58
C ARG A 260 -3.14 -17.75 -8.09
N ARG A 261 -2.01 -17.64 -8.80
CA ARG A 261 -0.74 -18.26 -8.39
C ARG A 261 -0.25 -17.72 -7.05
N TRP A 262 -0.38 -16.41 -6.83
CA TRP A 262 -0.05 -15.79 -5.55
C TRP A 262 -0.87 -16.37 -4.40
N SER A 263 -2.17 -16.55 -4.59
CA SER A 263 -3.05 -17.13 -3.57
C SER A 263 -2.66 -18.58 -3.19
N GLU A 264 -2.16 -19.33 -4.15
CA GLU A 264 -1.61 -20.69 -3.91
C GLU A 264 -0.31 -20.62 -3.10
N LEU A 265 0.58 -19.67 -3.42
CA LEU A 265 1.83 -19.46 -2.69
C LEU A 265 1.57 -19.04 -1.23
N LEU A 266 0.59 -18.16 -0.99
CA LEU A 266 0.16 -17.78 0.36
C LEU A 266 -0.34 -18.99 1.15
N ALA A 267 -1.16 -19.84 0.54
CA ALA A 267 -1.68 -21.03 1.20
C ALA A 267 -0.56 -22.06 1.53
N ALA A 268 0.44 -22.18 0.66
CA ALA A 268 1.61 -23.02 0.93
C ALA A 268 2.48 -22.45 2.06
N GLU A 269 2.71 -21.13 2.07
CA GLU A 269 3.47 -20.44 3.11
C GLU A 269 2.78 -20.52 4.48
N ALA A 270 1.44 -20.44 4.51
CA ALA A 270 0.66 -20.59 5.75
C ALA A 270 0.88 -21.95 6.43
N ALA A 271 1.06 -23.01 5.63
CA ALA A 271 1.32 -24.36 6.15
C ALA A 271 2.79 -24.61 6.52
N GLY A 272 3.67 -23.62 6.32
CA GLY A 272 5.11 -23.76 6.53
C GLY A 272 5.55 -23.53 7.99
N GLU A 273 6.65 -24.16 8.40
CA GLU A 273 7.24 -24.01 9.73
C GLU A 273 7.60 -22.55 10.06
N ARG A 274 8.03 -21.79 9.06
CA ARG A 274 8.40 -20.38 9.21
C ARG A 274 7.22 -19.53 9.68
N THR A 275 6.02 -19.77 9.16
CA THR A 275 4.79 -19.08 9.58
C THR A 275 4.36 -19.55 10.97
N ALA A 276 4.39 -20.85 11.23
CA ALA A 276 4.07 -21.41 12.55
C ALA A 276 4.98 -20.86 13.67
N ALA A 277 6.26 -20.63 13.38
CA ALA A 277 7.22 -20.06 14.34
C ALA A 277 6.90 -18.62 14.79
N GLU A 278 6.04 -17.90 14.07
CA GLU A 278 5.61 -16.53 14.44
C GLU A 278 4.46 -16.50 15.47
N ALA A 279 3.77 -17.62 15.71
CA ALA A 279 2.60 -17.66 16.60
C ALA A 279 2.87 -17.09 18.01
N PRO A 280 4.01 -17.36 18.68
CA PRO A 280 4.29 -16.77 19.99
C PRO A 280 4.42 -15.24 19.96
N TYR A 281 4.98 -14.68 18.88
CA TYR A 281 5.08 -13.23 18.70
C TYR A 281 3.68 -12.60 18.60
N TRP A 282 2.83 -13.13 17.73
CA TRP A 282 1.50 -12.60 17.49
C TRP A 282 0.59 -12.74 18.71
N ASN A 283 0.64 -13.87 19.42
CA ASN A 283 -0.07 -14.04 20.71
C ASN A 283 0.39 -12.98 21.75
N GLY A 284 1.68 -12.63 21.75
CA GLY A 284 2.21 -11.56 22.59
C GLY A 284 1.68 -10.17 22.21
N VAL A 285 1.48 -9.90 20.92
CA VAL A 285 0.95 -8.61 20.43
C VAL A 285 -0.51 -8.43 20.82
N VAL A 286 -1.35 -9.44 20.62
CA VAL A 286 -2.82 -9.33 20.83
C VAL A 286 -3.26 -9.57 22.28
N ARG A 287 -2.31 -9.71 23.23
CA ARG A 287 -2.67 -9.84 24.65
C ARG A 287 -3.53 -8.66 25.12
N PRO A 288 -4.46 -8.86 26.08
CA PRO A 288 -5.36 -7.78 26.56
C PRO A 288 -4.62 -6.55 27.10
N GLY A 289 -5.31 -5.41 27.15
CA GLY A 289 -4.91 -4.23 27.90
C GLY A 289 -4.26 -3.09 27.12
N ALA A 290 -4.34 -3.10 25.77
CA ALA A 290 -3.86 -1.98 24.93
C ALA A 290 -4.94 -1.42 23.99
N GLY A 291 -6.18 -1.84 24.15
CA GLY A 291 -7.31 -1.37 23.34
C GLY A 291 -7.69 0.08 23.64
N ILE A 292 -8.22 0.78 22.63
CA ILE A 292 -8.79 2.12 22.80
C ILE A 292 -10.21 1.98 23.33
N ALA A 293 -10.41 2.34 24.59
CA ALA A 293 -11.73 2.29 25.22
C ALA A 293 -12.66 3.36 24.64
N GLY A 294 -13.73 2.96 23.98
CA GLY A 294 -14.86 3.80 23.62
C GLY A 294 -15.94 3.83 24.72
N ARG A 295 -17.02 4.57 24.47
CA ARG A 295 -18.19 4.60 25.38
C ARG A 295 -18.92 3.26 25.44
N ARG A 296 -18.80 2.46 24.40
CA ARG A 296 -19.29 1.09 24.27
C ARG A 296 -18.39 0.32 23.29
N PRO A 297 -18.47 -1.00 23.27
CA PRO A 297 -17.86 -1.79 22.20
C PRO A 297 -18.44 -1.47 20.83
N LEU A 298 -17.65 -1.68 19.79
CA LEU A 298 -18.10 -1.65 18.39
C LEU A 298 -19.14 -2.77 18.19
N ASP A 299 -20.22 -2.45 17.49
CA ASP A 299 -21.32 -3.39 17.20
C ASP A 299 -21.53 -3.48 15.68
N PRO A 300 -21.15 -4.59 15.03
CA PRO A 300 -21.28 -4.75 13.58
C PRO A 300 -22.71 -4.64 13.05
N ALA A 301 -23.73 -4.79 13.92
CA ALA A 301 -25.13 -4.63 13.53
C ALA A 301 -25.60 -3.16 13.52
N ARG A 302 -24.83 -2.26 14.12
CA ARG A 302 -25.17 -0.82 14.27
C ARG A 302 -24.19 0.10 13.60
N ASP A 303 -22.90 -0.22 13.74
CA ASP A 303 -21.81 0.66 13.38
C ASP A 303 -21.38 0.35 11.94
N HIS A 304 -22.02 1.04 11.01
CA HIS A 304 -21.80 0.91 9.59
C HIS A 304 -21.14 2.16 9.03
N GLU A 305 -20.37 2.02 7.98
CA GLU A 305 -19.62 3.06 7.31
C GLU A 305 -20.47 4.23 6.80
N ASP A 306 -21.69 3.96 6.37
CA ASP A 306 -22.62 5.01 5.92
C ASP A 306 -23.24 5.81 7.08
N ARG A 307 -22.95 5.43 8.32
CA ARG A 307 -23.33 6.13 9.55
C ARG A 307 -22.14 6.62 10.35
N ALA A 308 -20.92 6.40 9.84
CA ALA A 308 -19.70 6.88 10.48
C ALA A 308 -19.65 8.40 10.51
N GLY A 309 -19.11 8.95 11.58
CA GLY A 309 -18.66 10.32 11.60
C GLY A 309 -17.41 10.47 10.73
N HIS A 310 -17.24 11.62 10.09
CA HIS A 310 -16.09 11.88 9.21
C HIS A 310 -15.45 13.23 9.51
N LEU A 311 -14.11 13.28 9.50
CA LEU A 311 -13.32 14.48 9.66
C LEU A 311 -12.13 14.42 8.72
N ALA A 312 -11.98 15.42 7.86
CA ALA A 312 -10.79 15.59 7.02
C ALA A 312 -9.96 16.75 7.53
N LEU A 313 -8.67 16.50 7.75
CA LEU A 313 -7.69 17.53 8.13
C LEU A 313 -6.49 17.49 7.19
N SER A 314 -5.78 18.62 7.09
CA SER A 314 -4.58 18.71 6.27
C SER A 314 -3.47 19.43 7.02
N LEU A 315 -2.26 18.87 6.94
CA LEU A 315 -1.04 19.49 7.43
C LEU A 315 -0.39 20.24 6.27
N PRO A 316 -0.21 21.58 6.39
CA PRO A 316 0.28 22.41 5.27
C PRO A 316 1.67 22.01 4.79
N ALA A 317 1.99 22.31 3.54
CA ALA A 317 3.26 22.02 2.89
C ALA A 317 4.48 22.54 3.68
N ALA A 318 4.36 23.71 4.33
CA ALA A 318 5.41 24.26 5.18
C ALA A 318 5.86 23.33 6.33
N THR A 319 4.96 22.47 6.81
CA THR A 319 5.27 21.47 7.86
C THR A 319 5.42 20.08 7.26
N ALA A 320 4.51 19.68 6.36
CA ALA A 320 4.53 18.36 5.75
C ALA A 320 5.77 18.13 4.88
N GLY A 321 6.23 19.14 4.14
CA GLY A 321 7.43 19.07 3.30
C GLY A 321 8.67 18.67 4.11
N PRO A 322 9.10 19.47 5.10
CA PRO A 322 10.21 19.11 5.98
C PRO A 322 10.03 17.76 6.67
N LEU A 323 8.82 17.47 7.16
CA LEU A 323 8.51 16.20 7.85
C LEU A 323 8.81 14.98 6.99
N LEU A 324 8.38 15.01 5.73
CA LEU A 324 8.45 13.87 4.80
C LEU A 324 9.79 13.79 4.03
N THR A 325 10.67 14.76 4.21
CA THR A 325 11.97 14.82 3.52
C THR A 325 13.12 14.98 4.50
N SER A 326 13.44 16.22 4.87
CA SER A 326 14.63 16.54 5.68
C SER A 326 14.58 15.98 7.09
N VAL A 327 13.39 15.90 7.72
CA VAL A 327 13.23 15.30 9.06
C VAL A 327 13.40 13.81 8.96
N ALA A 328 12.69 13.16 8.01
CA ALA A 328 12.81 11.73 7.77
C ALA A 328 14.27 11.32 7.49
N ASP A 329 14.97 12.05 6.62
CA ASP A 329 16.38 11.80 6.30
C ASP A 329 17.30 12.01 7.52
N ARG A 330 17.15 13.14 8.26
CA ARG A 330 17.96 13.44 9.45
C ARG A 330 17.76 12.40 10.55
N LEU A 331 16.54 11.90 10.72
CA LEU A 331 16.20 10.89 11.72
C LEU A 331 16.48 9.46 11.25
N GLY A 332 16.84 9.28 9.97
CA GLY A 332 16.99 7.99 9.31
C GLY A 332 15.72 7.16 9.39
N ALA A 333 14.55 7.81 9.31
CA ALA A 333 13.22 7.21 9.42
C ALA A 333 12.51 7.30 8.07
N ASP A 334 11.59 6.37 7.81
CA ASP A 334 10.66 6.52 6.71
C ASP A 334 9.42 7.33 7.12
N ALA A 335 8.61 7.73 6.14
CA ALA A 335 7.41 8.53 6.38
C ALA A 335 6.44 7.82 7.33
N ASN A 336 6.27 6.51 7.19
CA ASN A 336 5.37 5.73 8.02
C ASN A 336 5.83 5.67 9.49
N GLU A 337 7.15 5.47 9.72
CA GLU A 337 7.77 5.52 11.05
C GLU A 337 7.52 6.88 11.73
N VAL A 338 7.65 7.99 10.99
CA VAL A 338 7.42 9.35 11.49
C VAL A 338 5.94 9.58 11.80
N LEU A 339 5.03 9.21 10.89
CA LEU A 339 3.59 9.36 11.07
C LEU A 339 3.07 8.55 12.27
N LEU A 340 3.49 7.30 12.38
CA LEU A 340 3.13 6.43 13.50
C LEU A 340 3.71 6.89 14.84
N THR A 341 4.90 7.51 14.84
CA THR A 341 5.45 8.12 16.06
C THR A 341 4.56 9.25 16.56
N GLY A 342 4.19 10.16 15.68
CA GLY A 342 3.25 11.24 16.03
C GLY A 342 1.90 10.71 16.51
N LEU A 343 1.36 9.68 15.85
CA LEU A 343 0.09 9.06 16.22
C LEU A 343 0.17 8.39 17.61
N SER A 344 1.22 7.63 17.85
CA SER A 344 1.43 6.94 19.12
C SER A 344 1.54 7.92 20.30
N LEU A 345 2.27 9.04 20.12
CA LEU A 345 2.37 10.12 21.10
C LEU A 345 1.02 10.82 21.34
N ALA A 346 0.26 11.06 20.27
CA ALA A 346 -1.06 11.67 20.37
C ALA A 346 -2.05 10.77 21.12
N LEU A 347 -2.04 9.45 20.83
CA LEU A 347 -2.88 8.46 21.51
C LEU A 347 -2.54 8.35 23.00
N ALA A 348 -1.25 8.32 23.36
CA ALA A 348 -0.81 8.28 24.76
C ALA A 348 -1.29 9.50 25.56
N ARG A 349 -1.44 10.67 24.92
CA ARG A 349 -1.97 11.90 25.53
C ARG A 349 -3.49 11.97 25.55
N TRP A 350 -4.12 11.51 24.46
CA TRP A 350 -5.57 11.62 24.26
C TRP A 350 -6.35 10.85 25.30
N ARG A 351 -5.92 9.62 25.57
CA ARG A 351 -6.47 8.81 26.67
C ARG A 351 -5.35 8.02 27.31
N PRO A 352 -5.15 8.12 28.62
CA PRO A 352 -4.20 7.27 29.32
C PRO A 352 -4.76 5.83 29.37
N CYS A 353 -4.67 5.13 28.24
CA CYS A 353 -5.09 3.72 28.10
C CYS A 353 -4.07 2.75 28.71
N GLY A 354 -3.10 3.26 29.48
CA GLY A 354 -1.96 2.50 29.94
C GLY A 354 -0.70 2.81 29.11
N PRO A 355 0.38 2.08 29.37
CA PRO A 355 1.68 2.30 28.74
C PRO A 355 1.77 1.82 27.29
N GLU A 356 0.75 1.17 26.78
CA GLU A 356 0.75 0.53 25.47
C GLU A 356 -0.52 0.86 24.67
N VAL A 357 -0.38 0.96 23.35
CA VAL A 357 -1.49 1.20 22.43
C VAL A 357 -1.47 0.13 21.32
N LEU A 358 -2.63 -0.48 21.05
CA LEU A 358 -2.81 -1.43 19.98
C LEU A 358 -3.45 -0.74 18.77
N VAL A 359 -2.76 -0.76 17.64
CA VAL A 359 -3.19 -0.19 16.35
C VAL A 359 -3.14 -1.27 15.30
N GLU A 360 -4.18 -1.42 14.48
CA GLU A 360 -4.11 -2.26 13.29
C GLU A 360 -3.48 -1.47 12.14
N LEU A 361 -2.44 -2.02 11.54
CA LEU A 361 -1.73 -1.44 10.42
C LEU A 361 -2.05 -2.18 9.13
N GLU A 362 -2.01 -1.43 8.03
CA GLU A 362 -2.05 -2.00 6.69
C GLU A 362 -0.66 -2.05 6.07
N GLY A 363 -0.33 -3.21 5.48
CA GLY A 363 0.84 -3.41 4.64
C GLY A 363 0.44 -3.66 3.19
N HIS A 364 1.35 -3.42 2.26
CA HIS A 364 1.09 -3.64 0.82
C HIS A 364 0.96 -5.12 0.42
N GLY A 365 1.36 -6.06 1.28
CA GLY A 365 1.22 -7.50 1.12
C GLY A 365 2.00 -8.16 -0.01
N ARG A 366 2.77 -7.41 -0.80
CA ARG A 366 3.61 -7.93 -1.89
C ARG A 366 5.00 -8.27 -1.38
N GLU A 367 5.05 -9.18 -0.40
CA GLU A 367 6.29 -9.57 0.28
C GLU A 367 7.01 -10.70 -0.48
N ASP A 368 8.33 -10.79 -0.28
CA ASP A 368 9.18 -11.80 -0.91
C ASP A 368 9.03 -13.17 -0.20
N ILE A 369 7.87 -13.81 -0.34
CA ILE A 369 7.63 -15.17 0.21
C ILE A 369 8.10 -16.27 -0.73
N ALA A 370 8.19 -15.99 -2.02
CA ALA A 370 8.63 -16.93 -3.04
C ALA A 370 9.55 -16.21 -4.05
N ALA A 371 10.75 -16.74 -4.23
CA ALA A 371 11.79 -16.11 -5.06
C ALA A 371 11.41 -15.99 -6.55
N GLU A 372 10.51 -16.86 -7.03
CA GLU A 372 10.02 -16.88 -8.41
C GLU A 372 8.88 -15.89 -8.65
N ALA A 373 8.21 -15.38 -7.60
CA ALA A 373 7.07 -14.49 -7.75
C ALA A 373 7.51 -13.08 -8.19
N ASP A 374 6.86 -12.57 -9.22
CA ASP A 374 6.95 -11.16 -9.64
C ASP A 374 5.55 -10.55 -9.63
N LEU A 375 5.27 -9.77 -8.59
CA LEU A 375 3.97 -9.15 -8.34
C LEU A 375 3.91 -7.69 -8.79
N SER A 376 4.97 -7.19 -9.42
CA SER A 376 5.09 -5.77 -9.78
C SER A 376 3.99 -5.28 -10.72
N ARG A 377 3.39 -6.19 -11.48
CA ARG A 377 2.32 -5.90 -12.46
C ARG A 377 1.01 -6.63 -12.16
N THR A 378 0.94 -7.36 -11.06
CA THR A 378 -0.26 -8.13 -10.71
C THR A 378 -1.29 -7.22 -10.06
N VAL A 379 -2.46 -7.13 -10.65
CA VAL A 379 -3.62 -6.44 -10.08
C VAL A 379 -4.36 -7.40 -9.15
N GLY A 380 -4.76 -6.93 -7.97
CA GLY A 380 -5.44 -7.72 -6.96
C GLY A 380 -5.47 -7.01 -5.61
N TRP A 381 -6.14 -7.58 -4.64
CA TRP A 381 -6.13 -7.10 -3.25
C TRP A 381 -5.10 -7.85 -2.42
N PHE A 382 -3.91 -7.26 -2.30
CA PHE A 382 -2.77 -7.86 -1.61
C PHE A 382 -2.64 -7.40 -0.16
N THR A 383 -3.38 -6.38 0.25
CA THR A 383 -3.30 -5.78 1.60
C THR A 383 -3.15 -6.82 2.69
N THR A 384 -2.20 -6.59 3.57
CA THR A 384 -2.07 -7.34 4.82
C THR A 384 -2.52 -6.46 5.97
N LEU A 385 -3.36 -7.02 6.84
CA LEU A 385 -3.82 -6.39 8.07
C LEU A 385 -3.13 -7.08 9.25
N PHE A 386 -2.56 -6.31 10.16
CA PHE A 386 -1.91 -6.87 11.34
C PHE A 386 -1.89 -5.90 12.51
N PRO A 387 -2.14 -6.38 13.73
CA PRO A 387 -2.06 -5.56 14.93
C PRO A 387 -0.61 -5.23 15.27
N THR A 388 -0.38 -4.01 15.74
CA THR A 388 0.92 -3.55 16.22
C THR A 388 0.73 -2.90 17.58
N ARG A 389 1.53 -3.33 18.55
CA ARG A 389 1.50 -2.81 19.90
C ARG A 389 2.65 -1.83 20.10
N PHE A 390 2.33 -0.56 20.33
CA PHE A 390 3.30 0.48 20.63
C PHE A 390 3.41 0.66 22.15
N ALA A 391 4.59 0.39 22.70
CA ALA A 391 4.93 0.61 24.10
C ALA A 391 5.68 1.94 24.25
N LEU A 392 5.08 2.88 24.97
CA LEU A 392 5.60 4.23 25.20
C LEU A 392 5.83 4.54 26.69
N ASP A 393 6.13 3.50 27.46
CA ASP A 393 6.35 3.60 28.92
C ASP A 393 7.31 4.70 29.30
N GLY A 394 6.90 5.56 30.23
CA GLY A 394 7.75 6.62 30.80
C GLY A 394 8.07 7.78 29.86
N LEU A 395 7.47 7.84 28.66
CA LEU A 395 7.62 8.98 27.78
C LEU A 395 6.69 10.14 28.19
N GLY A 396 7.29 11.29 28.47
CA GLY A 396 6.55 12.52 28.79
C GLY A 396 5.97 13.16 27.53
N ALA A 397 4.70 12.88 27.19
CA ALA A 397 4.08 13.44 25.99
C ALA A 397 4.09 14.99 25.93
N ALA A 398 4.13 15.67 27.07
CA ALA A 398 4.24 17.14 27.11
C ALA A 398 5.62 17.63 26.62
N ASP A 399 6.72 16.99 27.02
CA ASP A 399 8.06 17.30 26.51
C ASP A 399 8.17 17.05 25.00
N ALA A 400 7.56 15.95 24.53
CA ALA A 400 7.50 15.65 23.09
C ALA A 400 6.78 16.73 22.29
N GLU A 401 5.66 17.27 22.80
CA GLU A 401 4.88 18.32 22.14
C GLU A 401 5.65 19.64 21.97
N ASP A 402 6.57 19.91 22.90
CA ASP A 402 7.47 21.07 22.82
C ASP A 402 8.71 20.83 21.94
N GLY A 403 8.80 19.68 21.28
CA GLY A 403 9.98 19.29 20.49
C GLY A 403 11.19 18.94 21.36
N GLY A 404 10.96 18.42 22.57
CA GLY A 404 11.98 17.96 23.48
C GLY A 404 12.56 16.59 23.12
N PRO A 405 13.54 16.07 23.88
CA PRO A 405 14.23 14.80 23.60
C PRO A 405 13.31 13.58 23.60
N THR A 406 12.15 13.65 24.26
CA THR A 406 11.14 12.59 24.24
C THR A 406 10.62 12.28 22.83
N ALA A 407 10.57 13.26 21.91
CA ALA A 407 10.17 13.06 20.53
C ALA A 407 11.11 12.10 19.79
N ALA A 408 12.42 12.26 20.00
CA ALA A 408 13.44 11.36 19.42
C ALA A 408 13.37 9.95 20.02
N GLU A 409 13.24 9.86 21.33
CA GLU A 409 13.13 8.56 22.01
C GLU A 409 11.88 7.80 21.58
N ALA A 410 10.74 8.50 21.38
CA ALA A 410 9.53 7.91 20.85
C ALA A 410 9.75 7.35 19.43
N LEU A 411 10.39 8.12 18.55
CA LEU A 411 10.71 7.67 17.19
C LEU A 411 11.62 6.43 17.22
N ARG A 412 12.65 6.44 18.06
CA ARG A 412 13.54 5.29 18.20
C ARG A 412 12.77 4.02 18.60
N ARG A 413 11.89 4.12 19.61
CA ARG A 413 11.08 2.99 20.09
C ARG A 413 10.07 2.51 19.05
N VAL A 414 9.33 3.42 18.43
CA VAL A 414 8.37 3.07 17.39
C VAL A 414 9.07 2.35 16.23
N ARG A 415 10.23 2.86 15.80
CA ARG A 415 11.05 2.23 14.77
C ARG A 415 11.50 0.82 15.16
N GLU A 416 12.01 0.63 16.38
CA GLU A 416 12.44 -0.68 16.87
C GLU A 416 11.28 -1.66 16.90
N GLN A 417 10.10 -1.22 17.34
CA GLN A 417 8.89 -2.05 17.37
C GLN A 417 8.41 -2.42 15.97
N LEU A 418 8.40 -1.48 15.01
CA LEU A 418 8.05 -1.75 13.62
C LEU A 418 9.03 -2.72 12.94
N ARG A 419 10.33 -2.58 13.22
CA ARG A 419 11.37 -3.48 12.68
C ARG A 419 11.34 -4.87 13.29
N ALA A 420 10.82 -5.00 14.51
CA ALA A 420 10.63 -6.29 15.17
C ALA A 420 9.47 -7.10 14.62
N ILE A 421 8.57 -6.47 13.82
CA ILE A 421 7.44 -7.16 13.19
C ILE A 421 7.96 -8.21 12.19
N PRO A 422 7.67 -9.50 12.40
CA PRO A 422 8.11 -10.55 11.49
C PRO A 422 7.55 -10.33 10.09
N ARG A 423 8.42 -10.38 9.09
CA ARG A 423 8.05 -10.32 7.66
C ARG A 423 7.02 -9.24 7.32
N LYS A 424 7.15 -8.06 7.96
CA LYS A 424 6.25 -6.91 7.76
C LYS A 424 4.76 -7.24 7.94
N GLY A 425 4.44 -8.16 8.85
CA GLY A 425 3.07 -8.46 9.25
C GLY A 425 2.34 -9.52 8.43
N ILE A 426 2.88 -9.99 7.29
CA ILE A 426 2.18 -10.97 6.43
C ILE A 426 1.84 -12.26 7.18
N GLY A 427 2.69 -12.70 8.12
CA GLY A 427 2.50 -13.91 8.91
C GLY A 427 1.26 -13.88 9.80
N TYR A 428 0.84 -12.68 10.28
CA TYR A 428 -0.37 -12.57 11.07
C TYR A 428 -1.61 -13.04 10.32
N GLY A 429 -1.85 -12.50 9.13
CA GLY A 429 -3.00 -12.88 8.32
C GLY A 429 -2.98 -14.36 7.92
N LEU A 430 -1.79 -14.92 7.63
CA LEU A 430 -1.63 -16.33 7.34
C LEU A 430 -2.03 -17.21 8.52
N LEU A 431 -1.57 -16.89 9.74
CA LEU A 431 -1.94 -17.59 10.96
C LEU A 431 -3.40 -17.39 11.34
N ARG A 432 -3.88 -16.14 11.28
CA ARG A 432 -5.22 -15.77 11.74
C ARG A 432 -6.34 -16.39 10.90
N HIS A 433 -6.14 -16.47 9.58
CA HIS A 433 -7.21 -16.85 8.65
C HIS A 433 -6.97 -18.19 7.95
N LEU A 434 -5.74 -18.67 7.87
CA LEU A 434 -5.43 -19.91 7.14
C LEU A 434 -4.93 -21.04 8.04
N ASP A 435 -4.54 -20.77 9.30
CA ASP A 435 -4.23 -21.81 10.28
C ASP A 435 -5.47 -22.11 11.15
N PRO A 436 -5.98 -23.35 11.17
CA PRO A 436 -7.22 -23.67 11.88
C PRO A 436 -7.09 -23.73 13.41
N VAL A 437 -5.87 -23.81 13.94
CA VAL A 437 -5.60 -23.88 15.39
C VAL A 437 -5.24 -22.51 15.94
N VAL A 438 -4.14 -21.93 15.48
CA VAL A 438 -3.65 -20.61 15.91
C VAL A 438 -4.67 -19.52 15.54
N GLY A 439 -5.35 -19.64 14.40
CA GLY A 439 -6.36 -18.70 13.95
C GLY A 439 -7.51 -18.55 14.92
N LYS A 440 -7.93 -19.61 15.63
CA LYS A 440 -8.95 -19.53 16.66
C LYS A 440 -8.48 -18.77 17.91
N GLU A 441 -7.23 -18.94 18.30
CA GLU A 441 -6.64 -18.23 19.42
C GLU A 441 -6.54 -16.73 19.11
N LEU A 442 -6.01 -16.38 17.94
CA LEU A 442 -5.90 -14.99 17.49
C LEU A 442 -7.28 -14.32 17.28
N ALA A 443 -8.29 -15.09 16.83
CA ALA A 443 -9.66 -14.61 16.67
C ALA A 443 -10.35 -14.27 17.98
N ALA A 444 -9.97 -14.93 19.07
CA ALA A 444 -10.56 -14.71 20.39
C ALA A 444 -9.98 -13.47 21.10
N ALA A 445 -8.93 -12.88 20.55
CA ALA A 445 -8.30 -11.68 21.10
C ALA A 445 -9.17 -10.44 20.88
N GLU A 446 -9.02 -9.44 21.75
CA GLU A 446 -9.64 -8.13 21.58
C GLU A 446 -9.09 -7.45 20.33
N PRO A 447 -9.93 -7.01 19.37
CA PRO A 447 -9.45 -6.33 18.17
C PRO A 447 -8.87 -4.95 18.49
N ALA A 448 -7.99 -4.45 17.64
CA ALA A 448 -7.52 -3.09 17.72
C ALA A 448 -8.71 -2.12 17.51
N GLY A 449 -8.84 -1.14 18.42
CA GLY A 449 -9.92 -0.14 18.32
C GLY A 449 -9.62 0.95 17.29
N LEU A 450 -8.38 1.03 16.78
CA LEU A 450 -7.95 2.01 15.79
C LEU A 450 -7.22 1.29 14.64
N GLY A 451 -7.64 1.62 13.41
CA GLY A 451 -6.96 1.28 12.18
C GLY A 451 -6.19 2.48 11.62
N PHE A 452 -4.97 2.25 11.13
CA PHE A 452 -4.16 3.27 10.47
C PHE A 452 -3.63 2.76 9.14
N ASN A 453 -3.89 3.53 8.08
CA ASN A 453 -3.39 3.28 6.74
C ASN A 453 -2.66 4.51 6.20
N TYR A 454 -1.45 4.32 5.66
CA TYR A 454 -0.73 5.35 4.92
C TYR A 454 -0.66 4.96 3.44
N LEU A 455 -1.39 5.69 2.60
CA LEU A 455 -1.54 5.44 1.17
C LEU A 455 -0.37 5.98 0.31
N GLY A 456 0.63 6.59 0.96
CA GLY A 456 1.77 7.18 0.27
C GLY A 456 1.43 8.48 -0.46
N ARG A 457 2.21 8.81 -1.49
CA ARG A 457 1.96 9.97 -2.35
C ARG A 457 0.98 9.61 -3.45
N LEU A 458 -0.12 10.37 -3.56
CA LEU A 458 -1.14 10.21 -4.58
C LEU A 458 -1.01 11.32 -5.63
N GLY A 459 -0.98 10.94 -6.93
CA GLY A 459 -0.79 11.87 -8.04
C GLY A 459 0.69 12.24 -8.24
N GLY A 460 1.00 12.71 -9.46
CA GLY A 460 2.30 13.26 -9.82
C GLY A 460 2.22 14.76 -10.07
N PRO A 461 3.34 15.48 -10.15
CA PRO A 461 3.36 16.88 -10.54
C PRO A 461 2.97 17.00 -12.01
N GLY A 462 1.79 17.56 -12.28
CA GLY A 462 1.39 17.93 -13.62
C GLY A 462 0.01 17.45 -14.06
N GLY A 463 -0.74 18.31 -14.73
CA GLY A 463 -2.08 18.05 -15.28
C GLY A 463 -2.07 17.27 -16.60
N GLY A 464 -1.24 16.23 -16.73
CA GLY A 464 -1.17 15.39 -17.92
C GLY A 464 -2.36 14.46 -18.10
N ASP A 465 -2.47 13.86 -19.28
CA ASP A 465 -3.47 12.85 -19.57
C ASP A 465 -3.26 11.61 -18.70
N TRP A 466 -4.36 10.97 -18.31
CA TRP A 466 -4.43 9.80 -17.43
C TRP A 466 -3.91 10.01 -15.99
N GLN A 467 -3.70 11.27 -15.61
CA GLN A 467 -3.37 11.61 -14.24
C GLN A 467 -4.62 11.79 -13.38
N LEU A 468 -4.47 11.56 -12.07
CA LEU A 468 -5.51 11.72 -11.08
C LEU A 468 -6.04 13.16 -11.10
N LEU A 469 -7.35 13.31 -11.02
CA LEU A 469 -8.05 14.59 -10.84
C LEU A 469 -8.49 14.74 -9.37
N PRO A 470 -7.68 15.33 -8.49
CA PRO A 470 -7.98 15.40 -7.05
C PRO A 470 -9.28 16.14 -6.74
N ALA A 471 -9.62 17.17 -7.54
CA ALA A 471 -10.83 17.96 -7.38
C ALA A 471 -12.13 17.13 -7.52
N HIS A 472 -12.07 15.96 -8.17
CA HIS A 472 -13.20 15.08 -8.39
C HIS A 472 -13.25 13.90 -7.41
N GLY A 473 -12.31 13.88 -6.48
CA GLY A 473 -12.16 12.83 -5.47
C GLY A 473 -11.51 11.55 -6.01
N ALA A 474 -10.76 10.93 -5.13
CA ALA A 474 -10.45 9.50 -5.19
C ALA A 474 -10.83 8.96 -3.82
N ARG A 475 -11.52 7.84 -3.76
CA ARG A 475 -11.69 7.10 -2.51
C ARG A 475 -11.01 5.75 -2.69
N LEU A 476 -9.88 5.62 -2.05
CA LEU A 476 -9.10 4.39 -2.03
C LEU A 476 -9.40 3.54 -0.79
N ASP A 477 -10.30 4.02 0.07
CA ASP A 477 -10.71 3.41 1.33
C ASP A 477 -12.23 3.48 1.56
N ALA A 478 -13.04 3.44 0.50
CA ALA A 478 -14.49 3.65 0.61
C ALA A 478 -15.28 2.35 0.73
N PRO A 479 -15.58 1.91 1.94
CA PRO A 479 -16.63 0.93 2.13
C PRO A 479 -17.98 1.52 1.72
N GLY A 480 -18.81 0.68 1.10
CA GLY A 480 -20.15 1.07 0.68
C GLY A 480 -21.16 1.06 1.81
N PRO A 481 -22.37 1.57 1.55
CA PRO A 481 -23.45 1.57 2.52
C PRO A 481 -23.75 0.16 3.05
N GLY A 482 -23.92 0.06 4.36
CA GLY A 482 -24.24 -1.19 5.05
C GLY A 482 -23.03 -2.09 5.34
N MET A 483 -21.80 -1.65 5.03
CA MET A 483 -20.59 -2.33 5.50
C MET A 483 -20.39 -2.03 6.99
N PRO A 484 -20.21 -3.04 7.85
CA PRO A 484 -19.83 -2.80 9.24
C PRO A 484 -18.46 -2.12 9.31
N MET A 485 -18.26 -1.21 10.24
CA MET A 485 -16.93 -0.63 10.50
C MET A 485 -15.97 -1.71 11.02
N ALA A 486 -14.71 -1.67 10.60
CA ALA A 486 -13.69 -2.58 11.10
C ALA A 486 -13.13 -2.12 12.45
N HIS A 487 -13.05 -0.81 12.66
CA HIS A 487 -12.48 -0.20 13.87
C HIS A 487 -13.43 0.86 14.43
N ALA A 488 -13.28 1.16 15.72
CA ALA A 488 -13.99 2.28 16.35
C ALA A 488 -13.54 3.63 15.81
N VAL A 489 -12.25 3.72 15.39
CA VAL A 489 -11.66 4.87 14.69
C VAL A 489 -10.79 4.35 13.56
N GLU A 490 -10.91 4.93 12.39
CA GLU A 490 -10.08 4.63 11.20
C GLU A 490 -9.40 5.91 10.73
N VAL A 491 -8.12 5.79 10.33
CA VAL A 491 -7.32 6.91 9.85
C VAL A 491 -6.64 6.52 8.53
N SER A 492 -7.00 7.23 7.46
CA SER A 492 -6.34 7.11 6.17
C SER A 492 -5.52 8.37 5.89
N ALA A 493 -4.20 8.24 5.82
CA ALA A 493 -3.28 9.33 5.56
C ALA A 493 -2.68 9.22 4.16
N TYR A 494 -2.52 10.35 3.48
CA TYR A 494 -1.91 10.41 2.14
C TYR A 494 -1.33 11.78 1.86
N VAL A 495 -0.43 11.85 0.90
CA VAL A 495 0.22 13.09 0.48
C VAL A 495 -0.25 13.45 -0.92
N LEU A 496 -0.66 14.71 -1.09
CA LEU A 496 -0.91 15.32 -2.41
C LEU A 496 0.11 16.42 -2.67
N GLU A 497 0.61 16.48 -3.90
CA GLU A 497 1.46 17.56 -4.33
C GLU A 497 0.63 18.81 -4.60
N SER A 498 1.08 19.95 -4.08
CA SER A 498 0.51 21.27 -4.33
C SER A 498 1.56 22.20 -4.96
N ALA A 499 1.14 23.41 -5.38
CA ALA A 499 2.07 24.41 -5.87
C ALA A 499 3.14 24.82 -4.84
N ASP A 500 2.80 24.73 -3.54
CA ASP A 500 3.67 25.08 -2.42
C ASP A 500 4.46 23.88 -1.86
N GLY A 501 4.30 22.70 -2.45
CA GLY A 501 4.93 21.45 -2.01
C GLY A 501 3.93 20.40 -1.48
N PRO A 502 4.43 19.29 -0.90
CA PRO A 502 3.60 18.19 -0.43
C PRO A 502 2.74 18.59 0.76
N VAL A 503 1.44 18.27 0.70
CA VAL A 503 0.46 18.46 1.77
C VAL A 503 0.05 17.08 2.27
N LEU A 504 0.16 16.85 3.59
CA LEU A 504 -0.33 15.63 4.21
C LEU A 504 -1.81 15.78 4.54
N HIS A 505 -2.63 14.91 3.97
CA HIS A 505 -4.05 14.79 4.25
C HIS A 505 -4.30 13.62 5.19
N ALA A 506 -5.32 13.75 6.02
CA ALA A 506 -5.78 12.71 6.92
C ALA A 506 -7.30 12.68 6.98
N ASP A 507 -7.87 11.58 6.53
CA ASP A 507 -9.30 11.30 6.61
C ASP A 507 -9.54 10.39 7.81
N TRP A 508 -10.41 10.83 8.70
CA TRP A 508 -10.79 10.13 9.91
C TRP A 508 -12.23 9.68 9.80
N ALA A 509 -12.50 8.43 10.12
CA ALA A 509 -13.83 7.90 10.28
C ALA A 509 -13.99 7.30 11.68
N TRP A 510 -15.16 7.40 12.28
CA TRP A 510 -15.40 6.80 13.60
C TRP A 510 -16.84 6.30 13.74
N ALA A 511 -17.02 5.28 14.56
CA ALA A 511 -18.33 4.78 14.94
C ALA A 511 -19.03 5.79 15.85
N ASP A 512 -20.07 6.44 15.35
CA ASP A 512 -20.87 7.39 16.13
C ASP A 512 -21.49 6.70 17.35
N GLY A 513 -21.40 7.33 18.53
CA GLY A 513 -21.81 6.75 19.79
C GLY A 513 -20.78 5.80 20.44
N VAL A 514 -19.70 5.39 19.76
CA VAL A 514 -18.48 4.85 20.38
C VAL A 514 -17.56 6.00 20.74
N HIS A 515 -17.32 6.89 19.79
CA HIS A 515 -16.64 8.18 19.98
C HIS A 515 -17.51 9.31 19.43
N ASP A 516 -17.26 10.55 19.86
CA ASP A 516 -17.86 11.74 19.27
C ASP A 516 -16.84 12.54 18.46
N GLU A 517 -17.33 13.51 17.67
CA GLU A 517 -16.50 14.36 16.81
C GLU A 517 -15.45 15.12 17.62
N ALA A 518 -15.80 15.64 18.80
CA ALA A 518 -14.86 16.44 19.60
C ALA A 518 -13.68 15.61 20.11
N GLU A 519 -13.94 14.36 20.50
CA GLU A 519 -12.91 13.40 20.91
C GLU A 519 -11.98 13.06 19.76
N VAL A 520 -12.52 12.71 18.58
CA VAL A 520 -11.72 12.35 17.40
C VAL A 520 -10.96 13.56 16.86
N ARG A 521 -11.59 14.73 16.82
CA ARG A 521 -10.93 16.00 16.43
C ARG A 521 -9.77 16.33 17.35
N ALA A 522 -9.92 16.18 18.66
CA ALA A 522 -8.85 16.41 19.61
C ALA A 522 -7.66 15.46 19.38
N LEU A 523 -7.91 14.20 19.04
CA LEU A 523 -6.87 13.23 18.67
C LEU A 523 -6.19 13.63 17.35
N ALA A 524 -6.95 13.95 16.30
CA ALA A 524 -6.44 14.30 14.99
C ALA A 524 -5.57 15.58 15.01
N GLU A 525 -6.04 16.62 15.70
CA GLU A 525 -5.26 17.84 15.92
C GLU A 525 -4.03 17.57 16.81
N GLY A 526 -4.17 16.70 17.83
CA GLY A 526 -3.09 16.23 18.65
C GLY A 526 -1.99 15.55 17.83
N TRP A 527 -2.40 14.70 16.89
CA TRP A 527 -1.48 14.06 15.97
C TRP A 527 -0.68 15.07 15.14
N PHE A 528 -1.34 16.04 14.53
CA PHE A 528 -0.66 17.08 13.74
C PHE A 528 0.27 17.95 14.59
N ARG A 529 -0.09 18.25 15.86
CA ARG A 529 0.82 18.93 16.79
C ARG A 529 2.08 18.10 17.07
N MET A 530 1.95 16.79 17.31
CA MET A 530 3.11 15.91 17.52
C MET A 530 3.99 15.80 16.27
N LEU A 531 3.40 15.76 15.07
CA LEU A 531 4.16 15.81 13.83
C LEU A 531 4.93 17.12 13.68
N GLY A 532 4.31 18.26 13.99
CA GLY A 532 4.99 19.56 14.02
C GLY A 532 6.13 19.61 15.06
N ALA A 533 5.94 18.98 16.20
CA ALA A 533 6.96 18.90 17.24
C ALA A 533 8.19 18.08 16.80
N LEU A 534 8.02 17.04 16.00
CA LEU A 534 9.14 16.29 15.38
C LEU A 534 9.96 17.19 14.44
N VAL A 535 9.32 18.08 13.68
CA VAL A 535 10.02 19.09 12.86
C VAL A 535 10.85 20.03 13.73
N VAL A 536 10.23 20.60 14.78
CA VAL A 536 10.90 21.50 15.72
C VAL A 536 12.09 20.81 16.38
N HIS A 537 11.93 19.53 16.77
CA HIS A 537 13.01 18.76 17.38
C HIS A 537 14.18 18.56 16.42
N ALA A 538 13.91 18.17 15.18
CA ALA A 538 14.94 17.95 14.17
C ALA A 538 15.71 19.25 13.83
N ASP A 539 15.06 20.40 13.84
CA ASP A 539 15.71 21.70 13.59
C ASP A 539 16.60 22.13 14.75
N ARG A 540 16.21 21.84 15.99
CA ARG A 540 17.01 22.19 17.20
C ARG A 540 18.26 21.33 17.37
N THR A 541 18.20 20.07 16.98
CA THR A 541 19.25 19.10 17.32
C THR A 541 20.35 18.97 16.25
N GLY A 542 20.09 19.42 15.01
CA GLY A 542 21.07 19.36 13.91
C GLY A 542 21.51 17.93 13.52
N PRO A 543 22.23 17.76 12.42
CA PRO A 543 22.54 16.42 11.88
C PRO A 543 23.51 15.57 12.74
N ALA A 544 24.32 16.20 13.62
CA ALA A 544 25.32 15.49 14.41
C ALA A 544 24.78 14.71 15.61
N ALA A 545 23.62 15.10 16.15
CA ALA A 545 23.04 14.45 17.34
C ALA A 545 22.41 13.08 17.04
N TRP A 546 22.15 12.79 15.76
CA TRP A 546 21.43 11.60 15.30
C TRP A 546 22.36 10.50 14.77
N SER A 547 23.60 10.84 14.43
CA SER A 547 24.63 9.87 14.01
C SER A 547 25.05 8.91 15.13
N THR A 548 24.66 9.18 16.39
CA THR A 548 24.91 8.32 17.54
C THR A 548 23.78 7.34 17.85
N LEU A 549 22.65 7.42 17.16
CA LEU A 549 21.67 6.33 17.20
C LEU A 549 22.31 5.15 16.46
N PRO A 550 22.51 4.00 17.11
CA PRO A 550 23.15 2.88 16.46
C PRO A 550 22.36 2.52 15.21
N SER A 551 23.00 2.63 14.05
CA SER A 551 22.59 1.96 12.82
C SER A 551 22.82 0.45 13.03
N ALA A 552 22.21 -0.10 14.07
CA ALA A 552 22.24 -1.51 14.33
C ALA A 552 21.12 -2.16 13.52
N VAL A 553 21.47 -2.51 12.29
CA VAL A 553 21.04 -3.82 11.80
C VAL A 553 21.69 -4.80 12.78
N PRO A 554 20.97 -5.50 13.67
CA PRO A 554 21.55 -6.66 14.30
C PRO A 554 21.90 -7.60 13.14
N PRO A 555 23.12 -8.16 13.10
CA PRO A 555 23.40 -9.22 12.16
C PRO A 555 22.29 -10.25 12.37
N ALA A 556 21.69 -10.70 11.27
CA ALA A 556 20.77 -11.82 11.29
C ALA A 556 21.36 -12.86 12.24
N SER A 557 20.58 -13.18 13.28
CA SER A 557 20.88 -14.14 14.36
C SER A 557 22.11 -15.01 14.11
N GLY A 558 23.19 -14.66 14.80
CA GLY A 558 24.29 -15.48 15.25
C GLY A 558 24.63 -16.75 14.47
N LEU A 559 25.20 -16.61 13.30
CA LEU A 559 26.25 -17.47 12.80
C LEU A 559 27.20 -16.52 12.04
N THR A 560 28.10 -15.91 12.76
CA THR A 560 29.29 -15.30 12.14
C THR A 560 30.17 -16.46 11.69
N LEU A 561 30.46 -16.50 10.40
CA LEU A 561 31.44 -17.44 9.80
C LEU A 561 32.83 -17.35 10.47
N ASP A 562 33.07 -16.37 11.29
CA ASP A 562 34.32 -16.19 12.07
C ASP A 562 34.41 -17.11 13.31
N ALA A 563 33.35 -17.89 13.63
CA ALA A 563 33.35 -18.83 14.75
C ALA A 563 33.55 -20.30 14.32
N ILE A 564 33.62 -20.58 13.02
CA ILE A 564 33.86 -21.92 12.48
C ILE A 564 35.34 -22.01 12.11
N GLY A 565 36.08 -22.87 12.78
CA GLY A 565 37.47 -23.15 12.45
C GLY A 565 37.62 -23.76 11.05
N GLN A 566 38.79 -23.57 10.41
CA GLN A 566 39.05 -24.11 9.06
C GLN A 566 38.85 -25.65 9.03
N ASP A 567 39.17 -26.35 10.12
CA ASP A 567 38.99 -27.78 10.24
C ASP A 567 37.52 -28.24 10.22
N GLU A 568 36.62 -27.43 10.79
CA GLU A 568 35.15 -27.68 10.77
C GLU A 568 34.53 -27.38 9.37
N LEU A 569 35.11 -26.45 8.62
CA LEU A 569 34.71 -26.19 7.24
C LEU A 569 35.15 -27.32 6.31
N ASP A 570 36.32 -27.85 6.52
CA ASP A 570 36.84 -28.97 5.74
C ASP A 570 36.07 -30.28 6.03
N ASP A 571 35.67 -30.52 7.28
CA ASP A 571 34.81 -31.66 7.69
C ASP A 571 33.39 -31.52 7.07
N LEU A 572 32.83 -30.30 7.01
CA LEU A 572 31.55 -30.03 6.38
C LEU A 572 31.61 -30.23 4.85
N ALA A 573 32.69 -29.80 4.22
CA ALA A 573 32.92 -29.96 2.79
C ALA A 573 33.10 -31.47 2.42
N ALA A 574 33.80 -32.24 3.27
CA ALA A 574 33.94 -33.67 3.12
C ALA A 574 32.60 -34.42 3.30
N SER A 575 31.76 -33.98 4.26
CA SER A 575 30.44 -34.58 4.51
C SER A 575 29.44 -34.29 3.37
N LEU A 576 29.65 -33.20 2.60
CA LEU A 576 28.83 -32.81 1.47
C LEU A 576 29.37 -33.30 0.12
N GLY A 577 30.50 -34.05 0.11
CA GLY A 577 31.08 -34.58 -1.12
C GLY A 577 31.64 -33.53 -2.07
N LEU A 578 32.12 -32.38 -1.53
CA LEU A 578 32.63 -31.23 -2.28
C LEU A 578 34.17 -31.19 -2.31
N LEU A 579 34.87 -32.17 -1.70
CA LEU A 579 36.32 -32.43 -1.79
C LEU A 579 36.55 -33.84 -2.31
#